data_dfa54fe54c6f9158fe7a83114b989389
#
_entry.id   dfa54fe54c6f9158fe7a83114b989389
#
_cell.length_a   1.000
_cell.length_b   1.000
_cell.length_c   1.000
_cell.angle_alpha   90.00
_cell.angle_beta   90.00
_cell.angle_gamma   90.00
#
_symmetry.space_group_name_H-M   'P 1'
#
loop_
_entity.id
_entity.type
_entity.pdbx_description
1 polymer ?
#
loop_
_entity_poly.entity_id
_entity_poly.type
_entity_poly.pdbx_seq_one_letter_code
_entity_poly.pdbx_strand_id
1 'polypeptide(L)'
;PMYHLYTKEDKQQAMAEAIRVTKKGGHILVAYCMNDQTVFTYVFKMGNLWECVEKNMLTEDFLCISEEKDLFELVRLENIDELNAQFTEEIERIKIVATDGATTYLRECIDAMDEETFAMWLKYHFTICERMDLIGATAHSLDILRKR
;
A
#
# COMPACT_ATOMS: atom_id res chain seq x y z
N PRO A 1 -5.58 -6.99 7.47
CA PRO A 1 -4.47 -6.31 6.79
C PRO A 1 -3.67 -7.32 5.96
N MET A 2 -3.64 -7.11 4.65
CA MET A 2 -2.99 -8.02 3.69
C MET A 2 -1.46 -8.05 3.88
N TYR A 3 -0.89 -6.97 4.37
CA TYR A 3 0.55 -6.79 4.56
C TYR A 3 1.19 -7.65 5.66
N HIS A 4 0.44 -8.53 6.33
CA HIS A 4 0.95 -9.57 7.22
C HIS A 4 0.89 -10.98 6.61
N LEU A 5 0.60 -11.08 5.31
CA LEU A 5 0.56 -12.33 4.57
C LEU A 5 1.66 -12.33 3.51
N TYR A 6 2.65 -13.18 3.68
CA TYR A 6 3.88 -13.16 2.87
C TYR A 6 3.84 -14.12 1.67
N THR A 7 2.96 -15.13 1.71
CA THR A 7 2.81 -16.07 0.60
C THR A 7 1.64 -15.69 -0.30
N LYS A 8 1.73 -16.06 -1.56
CA LYS A 8 0.64 -15.88 -2.53
C LYS A 8 -0.61 -16.67 -2.13
N GLU A 9 -0.40 -17.87 -1.62
CA GLU A 9 -1.44 -18.79 -1.18
C GLU A 9 -2.25 -18.20 -0.02
N ASP A 10 -1.59 -17.66 0.99
CA ASP A 10 -2.25 -17.03 2.15
C ASP A 10 -3.08 -15.81 1.74
N LYS A 11 -2.55 -14.98 0.84
CA LYS A 11 -3.28 -13.82 0.30
C LYS A 11 -4.52 -14.24 -0.49
N GLN A 12 -4.40 -15.28 -1.32
CA GLN A 12 -5.51 -15.84 -2.08
C GLN A 12 -6.59 -16.40 -1.14
N GLN A 13 -6.17 -17.15 -0.12
CA GLN A 13 -7.08 -17.70 0.87
C GLN A 13 -7.79 -16.60 1.67
N ALA A 14 -7.06 -15.58 2.10
CA ALA A 14 -7.65 -14.45 2.82
C ALA A 14 -8.65 -13.67 1.97
N MET A 15 -8.34 -13.44 0.68
CA MET A 15 -9.25 -12.78 -0.25
C MET A 15 -10.49 -13.64 -0.49
N ALA A 16 -10.33 -14.93 -0.76
CA ALA A 16 -11.45 -15.86 -0.96
C ALA A 16 -12.37 -15.89 0.26
N GLU A 17 -11.81 -15.90 1.48
CA GLU A 17 -12.59 -15.90 2.72
C GLU A 17 -13.30 -14.56 2.94
N ALA A 18 -12.65 -13.43 2.66
CA ALA A 18 -13.29 -12.11 2.70
C ALA A 18 -14.46 -12.02 1.72
N ILE A 19 -14.29 -12.54 0.52
CA ILE A 19 -15.37 -12.64 -0.49
C ILE A 19 -16.51 -13.55 0.02
N ARG A 20 -16.16 -14.71 0.58
CA ARG A 20 -17.16 -15.68 1.07
C ARG A 20 -18.08 -15.07 2.13
N VAL A 21 -17.51 -14.37 3.12
CA VAL A 21 -18.28 -13.82 4.25
C VAL A 21 -18.98 -12.49 3.93
N THR A 22 -18.55 -11.81 2.88
CA THR A 22 -19.18 -10.55 2.46
C THR A 22 -20.49 -10.82 1.73
N LYS A 23 -21.52 -10.05 2.05
CA LYS A 23 -22.81 -10.12 1.32
C LYS A 23 -22.66 -9.57 -0.09
N LYS A 24 -23.48 -10.05 -1.03
CA LYS A 24 -23.57 -9.50 -2.38
C LYS A 24 -23.80 -7.97 -2.32
N GLY A 25 -23.02 -7.21 -3.10
CA GLY A 25 -23.01 -5.77 -3.08
C GLY A 25 -22.24 -5.13 -1.90
N GLY A 26 -21.79 -5.94 -0.94
CA GLY A 26 -20.98 -5.47 0.21
C GLY A 26 -19.55 -5.11 -0.18
N HIS A 27 -18.88 -4.32 0.66
CA HIS A 27 -17.54 -3.84 0.42
C HIS A 27 -16.51 -4.67 1.19
N ILE A 28 -15.35 -4.85 0.57
CA ILE A 28 -14.15 -5.45 1.15
C ILE A 28 -13.06 -4.38 1.11
N LEU A 29 -12.47 -4.10 2.26
CA LEU A 29 -11.41 -3.09 2.42
C LEU A 29 -10.10 -3.80 2.67
N VAL A 30 -9.14 -3.66 1.75
CA VAL A 30 -7.85 -4.34 1.81
C VAL A 30 -6.73 -3.33 1.91
N ALA A 31 -5.99 -3.38 3.03
CA ALA A 31 -4.87 -2.49 3.28
C ALA A 31 -3.53 -3.15 2.89
N TYR A 32 -2.67 -2.36 2.27
CA TYR A 32 -1.32 -2.75 1.84
C TYR A 32 -0.27 -1.73 2.30
N CYS A 33 0.97 -2.20 2.52
CA CYS A 33 2.15 -1.35 2.66
C CYS A 33 2.86 -1.26 1.31
N MET A 34 3.21 -0.04 0.87
CA MET A 34 3.73 0.18 -0.47
C MET A 34 5.26 0.18 -0.50
N ASN A 35 5.81 -0.49 -1.50
CA ASN A 35 7.25 -0.70 -1.68
C ASN A 35 8.02 0.60 -1.85
N ASP A 36 7.63 1.44 -2.81
CA ASP A 36 8.49 2.51 -3.28
C ASP A 36 8.66 3.63 -2.23
N GLN A 37 7.65 3.85 -1.38
CA GLN A 37 7.80 4.74 -0.23
C GLN A 37 8.93 4.27 0.71
N THR A 38 9.02 2.96 0.99
CA THR A 38 10.09 2.40 1.82
C THR A 38 11.45 2.53 1.14
N VAL A 39 11.53 2.30 -0.18
CA VAL A 39 12.75 2.52 -0.94
C VAL A 39 13.21 3.98 -0.84
N PHE A 40 12.31 4.95 -1.05
CA PHE A 40 12.67 6.37 -0.95
C PHE A 40 13.13 6.76 0.45
N THR A 41 12.47 6.27 1.50
CA THR A 41 12.76 6.70 2.88
C THR A 41 13.82 5.84 3.53
N TYR A 42 13.63 4.54 3.67
CA TYR A 42 14.55 3.67 4.38
C TYR A 42 15.85 3.45 3.60
N VAL A 43 15.75 3.12 2.30
CA VAL A 43 16.94 2.77 1.51
C VAL A 43 17.77 4.02 1.18
N PHE A 44 17.15 5.07 0.60
CA PHE A 44 17.90 6.23 0.12
C PHE A 44 18.00 7.37 1.15
N LYS A 45 16.88 7.86 1.69
CA LYS A 45 16.92 9.02 2.62
C LYS A 45 17.67 8.71 3.91
N MET A 46 17.51 7.49 4.45
CA MET A 46 18.22 7.05 5.65
C MET A 46 19.61 6.44 5.36
N GLY A 47 19.96 6.24 4.09
CA GLY A 47 21.30 5.80 3.68
C GLY A 47 21.58 4.32 3.85
N ASN A 48 20.55 3.47 3.90
CA ASN A 48 20.68 2.03 4.13
C ASN A 48 20.92 1.19 2.85
N LEU A 49 21.16 1.85 1.70
CA LEU A 49 21.26 1.15 0.40
C LEU A 49 22.24 -0.03 0.44
N TRP A 50 23.45 0.21 0.88
CA TRP A 50 24.48 -0.83 0.82
C TRP A 50 24.24 -1.96 1.82
N GLU A 51 23.64 -1.66 2.97
CA GLU A 51 23.18 -2.69 3.91
C GLU A 51 22.09 -3.57 3.28
N CYS A 52 21.12 -2.96 2.60
CA CYS A 52 20.07 -3.70 1.91
C CYS A 52 20.62 -4.58 0.78
N VAL A 53 21.61 -4.10 0.03
CA VAL A 53 22.28 -4.87 -1.04
C VAL A 53 23.05 -6.05 -0.46
N GLU A 54 23.88 -5.81 0.57
CA GLU A 54 24.69 -6.86 1.22
C GLU A 54 23.83 -7.96 1.84
N LYS A 55 22.68 -7.61 2.39
CA LYS A 55 21.72 -8.54 3.00
C LYS A 55 20.72 -9.15 2.02
N ASN A 56 20.82 -8.86 0.72
CA ASN A 56 19.89 -9.29 -0.31
C ASN A 56 18.41 -8.96 0.02
N MET A 57 18.17 -7.76 0.54
CA MET A 57 16.82 -7.28 0.90
C MET A 57 16.07 -6.63 -0.27
N LEU A 58 16.72 -6.48 -1.43
CA LEU A 58 16.17 -5.85 -2.62
C LEU A 58 16.41 -6.72 -3.85
N THR A 59 15.44 -6.77 -4.74
CA THR A 59 15.64 -7.28 -6.10
C THR A 59 16.42 -6.26 -6.95
N GLU A 60 16.82 -6.66 -8.18
CA GLU A 60 17.44 -5.74 -9.16
C GLU A 60 16.53 -4.55 -9.50
N ASP A 61 15.20 -4.73 -9.43
CA ASP A 61 14.20 -3.69 -9.68
C ASP A 61 13.78 -2.92 -8.42
N PHE A 62 14.54 -3.05 -7.33
CA PHE A 62 14.26 -2.40 -6.04
C PHE A 62 12.92 -2.81 -5.41
N LEU A 63 12.43 -4.02 -5.67
CA LEU A 63 11.37 -4.59 -4.86
C LEU A 63 11.96 -5.12 -3.55
N CYS A 64 11.41 -4.70 -2.42
CA CYS A 64 11.81 -5.20 -1.11
C CYS A 64 11.42 -6.67 -0.97
N ILE A 65 12.36 -7.50 -0.57
CA ILE A 65 12.14 -8.92 -0.28
C ILE A 65 11.73 -9.02 1.17
N SER A 66 10.46 -9.34 1.42
CA SER A 66 9.89 -9.47 2.76
C SER A 66 9.71 -10.94 3.12
N GLU A 67 10.02 -11.29 4.37
CA GLU A 67 9.88 -12.62 4.93
C GLU A 67 8.98 -12.58 6.17
N GLU A 68 8.49 -13.74 6.64
CA GLU A 68 7.61 -13.83 7.83
C GLU A 68 8.19 -13.20 9.11
N LYS A 69 9.53 -13.10 9.20
CA LYS A 69 10.22 -12.43 10.31
C LYS A 69 10.14 -10.90 10.24
N ASP A 70 9.80 -10.35 9.08
CA ASP A 70 9.69 -8.92 8.87
C ASP A 70 8.36 -8.40 9.42
N LEU A 71 8.31 -7.10 9.70
CA LEU A 71 7.11 -6.52 10.30
C LEU A 71 5.95 -6.43 9.29
N PHE A 72 6.28 -6.13 8.02
CA PHE A 72 5.32 -5.97 6.95
C PHE A 72 5.85 -6.52 5.63
N GLU A 73 4.96 -7.08 4.82
CA GLU A 73 5.22 -7.27 3.40
C GLU A 73 4.98 -5.97 2.65
N LEU A 74 5.86 -5.67 1.70
CA LEU A 74 5.83 -4.48 0.87
C LEU A 74 5.47 -4.87 -0.57
N VAL A 75 4.50 -4.18 -1.15
CA VAL A 75 4.00 -4.50 -2.49
C VAL A 75 3.99 -3.27 -3.40
N ARG A 76 3.96 -3.50 -4.70
CA ARG A 76 3.62 -2.50 -5.71
C ARG A 76 2.18 -2.66 -6.18
N LEU A 77 1.68 -1.69 -6.93
CA LEU A 77 0.31 -1.71 -7.44
C LEU A 77 0.04 -2.92 -8.33
N GLU A 78 1.01 -3.33 -9.16
CA GLU A 78 0.90 -4.53 -10.00
C GLU A 78 0.69 -5.82 -9.21
N ASN A 79 1.27 -5.95 -8.02
CA ASN A 79 1.03 -7.12 -7.15
C ASN A 79 -0.42 -7.15 -6.62
N ILE A 80 -0.98 -5.97 -6.31
CA ILE A 80 -2.37 -5.83 -5.90
C ILE A 80 -3.30 -6.19 -7.07
N ASP A 81 -2.98 -5.71 -8.27
CA ASP A 81 -3.74 -5.96 -9.49
C ASP A 81 -3.71 -7.44 -9.87
N GLU A 82 -2.57 -8.11 -9.74
CA GLU A 82 -2.42 -9.55 -9.97
C GLU A 82 -3.25 -10.39 -8.99
N LEU A 83 -3.34 -9.99 -7.72
CA LEU A 83 -4.19 -10.67 -6.75
C LEU A 83 -5.67 -10.49 -7.11
N ASN A 84 -6.10 -9.26 -7.40
CA ASN A 84 -7.50 -8.98 -7.73
C ASN A 84 -7.94 -9.65 -9.05
N ALA A 85 -7.03 -9.77 -10.02
CA ALA A 85 -7.29 -10.41 -11.31
C ALA A 85 -7.75 -11.87 -11.19
N GLN A 86 -7.45 -12.53 -10.06
CA GLN A 86 -7.87 -13.92 -9.81
C GLN A 86 -9.34 -14.04 -9.39
N PHE A 87 -9.97 -12.93 -9.03
CA PHE A 87 -11.33 -12.88 -8.47
C PHE A 87 -12.27 -11.96 -9.24
N THR A 88 -12.00 -11.71 -10.52
CA THR A 88 -12.76 -10.75 -11.36
C THR A 88 -14.23 -11.09 -11.52
N GLU A 89 -14.60 -12.36 -11.40
CA GLU A 89 -16.00 -12.79 -11.46
C GLU A 89 -16.76 -12.50 -10.16
N GLU A 90 -16.03 -12.44 -9.02
CA GLU A 90 -16.62 -12.28 -7.69
C GLU A 90 -16.57 -10.85 -7.16
N ILE A 91 -15.56 -10.07 -7.58
CA ILE A 91 -15.35 -8.70 -7.10
C ILE A 91 -15.09 -7.72 -8.25
N GLU A 92 -15.31 -6.44 -7.94
CA GLU A 92 -14.82 -5.33 -8.75
C GLU A 92 -14.16 -4.28 -7.85
N ARG A 93 -13.07 -3.68 -8.30
CA ARG A 93 -12.47 -2.53 -7.61
C ARG A 93 -13.36 -1.31 -7.80
N ILE A 94 -13.76 -0.67 -6.69
CA ILE A 94 -14.42 0.64 -6.71
C ILE A 94 -13.37 1.74 -6.86
N LYS A 95 -12.32 1.69 -6.03
CA LYS A 95 -11.17 2.59 -6.06
C LYS A 95 -10.04 2.03 -5.20
N ILE A 96 -8.85 2.57 -5.40
CA ILE A 96 -7.73 2.43 -4.47
C ILE A 96 -7.31 3.83 -3.99
N VAL A 97 -6.95 3.95 -2.72
CA VAL A 97 -6.71 5.24 -2.07
C VAL A 97 -5.32 5.24 -1.43
N ALA A 98 -4.54 6.29 -1.69
CA ALA A 98 -3.32 6.59 -0.95
C ALA A 98 -3.71 7.15 0.43
N THR A 99 -3.56 6.36 1.51
CA THR A 99 -4.05 6.77 2.83
C THR A 99 -3.19 7.85 3.48
N ASP A 100 -1.89 7.82 3.23
CA ASP A 100 -0.92 8.77 3.82
C ASP A 100 -0.42 9.81 2.81
N GLY A 101 -0.45 9.49 1.51
CA GLY A 101 0.10 10.35 0.47
C GLY A 101 1.59 10.68 0.73
N ALA A 102 1.92 11.95 0.69
CA ALA A 102 3.28 12.44 0.94
C ALA A 102 3.59 12.71 2.43
N THR A 103 2.69 12.33 3.36
CA THR A 103 2.84 12.67 4.79
C THR A 103 4.15 12.16 5.38
N THR A 104 4.56 10.94 5.06
CA THR A 104 5.82 10.37 5.56
C THR A 104 7.05 11.14 5.11
N TYR A 105 7.03 11.70 3.88
CA TYR A 105 8.15 12.49 3.36
C TYR A 105 8.22 13.88 3.97
N LEU A 106 7.07 14.47 4.30
CA LEU A 106 6.91 15.85 4.74
C LEU A 106 6.57 15.96 6.23
N ARG A 107 6.80 14.91 7.01
CA ARG A 107 6.39 14.82 8.42
C ARG A 107 6.74 16.06 9.23
N GLU A 108 8.02 16.47 9.22
CA GLU A 108 8.49 17.63 9.98
C GLU A 108 7.81 18.93 9.53
N CYS A 109 7.60 19.10 8.22
CA CYS A 109 6.91 20.27 7.68
C CYS A 109 5.41 20.28 8.10
N ILE A 110 4.75 19.12 8.07
CA ILE A 110 3.34 18.99 8.42
C ILE A 110 3.15 19.20 9.92
N ASP A 111 4.02 18.62 10.75
CA ASP A 111 3.97 18.77 12.22
C ASP A 111 4.23 20.24 12.67
N ALA A 112 4.86 21.06 11.83
CA ALA A 112 5.10 22.47 12.07
C ALA A 112 4.01 23.42 11.50
N MET A 113 3.00 22.89 10.78
CA MET A 113 1.92 23.70 10.22
C MET A 113 1.02 24.26 11.32
N ASP A 114 0.54 25.49 11.12
CA ASP A 114 -0.60 25.99 11.87
C ASP A 114 -1.91 25.32 11.42
N GLU A 115 -2.98 25.54 12.16
CA GLU A 115 -4.28 24.89 11.91
C GLU A 115 -4.84 25.20 10.52
N GLU A 116 -4.70 26.45 10.04
CA GLU A 116 -5.21 26.88 8.73
C GLU A 116 -4.42 26.22 7.60
N THR A 117 -3.09 26.20 7.69
CA THR A 117 -2.21 25.53 6.72
C THR A 117 -2.45 24.02 6.71
N PHE A 118 -2.61 23.40 7.88
CA PHE A 118 -2.91 21.97 7.97
C PHE A 118 -4.27 21.62 7.35
N ALA A 119 -5.30 22.48 7.53
CA ALA A 119 -6.59 22.27 6.88
C ALA A 119 -6.47 22.32 5.34
N MET A 120 -5.63 23.19 4.79
CA MET A 120 -5.34 23.23 3.35
C MET A 120 -4.55 22.01 2.88
N TRP A 121 -3.59 21.52 3.69
CA TRP A 121 -2.90 20.25 3.44
C TRP A 121 -3.89 19.08 3.34
N LEU A 122 -4.81 18.95 4.29
CA LEU A 122 -5.84 17.90 4.25
C LEU A 122 -6.72 18.00 3.00
N LYS A 123 -7.13 19.22 2.64
CA LYS A 123 -7.91 19.44 1.42
C LYS A 123 -7.15 19.01 0.17
N TYR A 124 -5.86 19.34 0.09
CA TYR A 124 -4.98 18.90 -0.99
C TYR A 124 -4.88 17.37 -1.01
N HIS A 125 -4.57 16.73 0.14
CA HIS A 125 -4.48 15.29 0.24
C HIS A 125 -5.75 14.59 -0.24
N PHE A 126 -6.93 15.01 0.22
CA PHE A 126 -8.20 14.43 -0.25
C PHE A 126 -8.50 14.68 -1.73
N THR A 127 -7.91 15.70 -2.32
CA THR A 127 -8.05 15.96 -3.76
C THR A 127 -7.23 14.98 -4.60
N ILE A 128 -6.09 14.49 -4.07
CA ILE A 128 -5.14 13.67 -4.83
C ILE A 128 -5.09 12.20 -4.42
N CYS A 129 -5.67 11.82 -3.28
CA CYS A 129 -5.49 10.47 -2.69
C CYS A 129 -6.01 9.32 -3.56
N GLU A 130 -6.87 9.59 -4.54
CA GLU A 130 -7.39 8.60 -5.51
C GLU A 130 -6.63 8.63 -6.86
N ARG A 131 -5.58 9.41 -6.99
CA ARG A 131 -4.79 9.48 -8.22
C ARG A 131 -3.89 8.27 -8.36
N MET A 132 -4.15 7.47 -9.39
CA MET A 132 -3.42 6.21 -9.67
C MET A 132 -1.92 6.41 -9.84
N ASP A 133 -1.50 7.54 -10.41
CA ASP A 133 -0.09 7.90 -10.61
C ASP A 133 0.65 8.25 -9.30
N LEU A 134 -0.05 8.36 -8.17
CA LEU A 134 0.52 8.64 -6.85
C LEU A 134 0.37 7.50 -5.84
N ILE A 135 -0.37 6.44 -6.17
CA ILE A 135 -0.62 5.31 -5.24
C ILE A 135 0.69 4.64 -4.82
N GLY A 136 1.63 4.43 -5.74
CA GLY A 136 2.90 3.78 -5.42
C GLY A 136 3.79 4.57 -4.45
N ALA A 137 3.60 5.88 -4.34
CA ALA A 137 4.41 6.75 -3.50
C ALA A 137 3.87 6.93 -2.07
N THR A 138 2.70 6.41 -1.72
CA THR A 138 2.17 6.42 -0.35
C THR A 138 2.79 5.32 0.51
N ALA A 139 2.82 5.48 1.84
CA ALA A 139 3.26 4.40 2.74
C ALA A 139 2.23 3.27 2.77
N HIS A 140 0.95 3.63 2.84
CA HIS A 140 -0.14 2.66 2.84
C HIS A 140 -1.17 2.99 1.77
N SER A 141 -1.75 1.93 1.19
CA SER A 141 -2.90 2.05 0.30
C SER A 141 -4.08 1.25 0.84
N LEU A 142 -5.28 1.70 0.51
CA LEU A 142 -6.54 1.02 0.82
C LEU A 142 -7.25 0.69 -0.50
N ASP A 143 -7.32 -0.58 -0.84
CA ASP A 143 -8.08 -1.08 -1.98
C ASP A 143 -9.53 -1.34 -1.56
N ILE A 144 -10.47 -0.70 -2.21
CA ILE A 144 -11.91 -0.75 -1.91
C ILE A 144 -12.58 -1.54 -3.01
N LEU A 145 -12.99 -2.75 -2.66
CA LEU A 145 -13.62 -3.71 -3.56
C LEU A 145 -15.10 -3.85 -3.22
N ARG A 146 -15.90 -4.21 -4.22
CA ARG A 146 -17.31 -4.57 -4.04
C ARG A 146 -17.53 -6.01 -4.51
N LYS A 147 -18.21 -6.82 -3.70
CA LYS A 147 -18.66 -8.16 -4.10
C LYS A 147 -19.81 -8.06 -5.09
N ARG A 148 -19.69 -8.78 -6.22
CA ARG A 148 -20.68 -8.88 -7.30
C ARG A 148 -21.91 -9.70 -6.91
#